data_99a59e9332bf4ecc157f1858cf5c6902
#
_entry.id   99a59e9332bf4ecc157f1858cf5c6902
#
_cell.length_a   1.000
_cell.length_b   1.000
_cell.length_c   1.000
_cell.angle_alpha   90.00
_cell.angle_beta   90.00
_cell.angle_gamma   90.00
#
_symmetry.space_group_name_H-M   'P 1'
#
loop_
_entity.id
_entity.type
_entity.pdbx_description
1 polymer ?
#
loop_
_entity_poly.entity_id
_entity_poly.type
_entity_poly.pdbx_seq_one_letter_code
_entity_poly.pdbx_strand_id
1 'polypeptide(L)'
;MSMVAGGRSASGSMGRILVIDDEEDVRTMVARLLEGEGYQVEQAANSDEAAACLNTRTPDLVILDVMLSSEDGFDVLASLRRTSNIPVILVTGRGRETDRVLGLKLGADDYVVKPFSPAELAARVGTVLRRTGRRPDDQAGLEFGELCIDMKAREVRLGDELVETTPKEFDLLAFMASSPRQVFTREQLLAQVWSSSTAWQDAGTVTEHVRRIRRKIEKDPDNPRWVRTVRGVGYRFEP
;
A
#
# COMPACT_ATOMS: atom_id res chain seq x y z
N MET A 1 -32.17 -29.25 -34.61
CA MET A 1 -31.71 -27.86 -34.51
C MET A 1 -31.70 -27.49 -33.03
N SER A 2 -30.54 -27.62 -32.43
CA SER A 2 -30.34 -27.43 -30.99
C SER A 2 -29.52 -26.16 -30.80
N MET A 3 -30.13 -25.15 -30.23
CA MET A 3 -29.46 -23.89 -29.83
C MET A 3 -28.76 -24.11 -28.53
N VAL A 4 -27.44 -24.10 -28.57
CA VAL A 4 -26.59 -24.08 -27.38
C VAL A 4 -26.55 -22.64 -26.88
N ALA A 5 -27.18 -22.38 -25.74
CA ALA A 5 -27.06 -21.16 -25.00
C ALA A 5 -25.66 -21.11 -24.38
N GLY A 6 -24.82 -20.20 -24.91
CA GLY A 6 -23.51 -19.93 -24.33
C GLY A 6 -23.63 -19.35 -22.95
N GLY A 7 -23.18 -20.10 -21.95
CA GLY A 7 -23.02 -19.62 -20.59
C GLY A 7 -21.99 -18.48 -20.58
N ARG A 8 -22.38 -17.30 -20.12
CA ARG A 8 -21.45 -16.23 -19.76
C ARG A 8 -20.67 -16.71 -18.54
N SER A 9 -19.40 -17.00 -18.74
CA SER A 9 -18.43 -17.17 -17.65
C SER A 9 -18.52 -15.95 -16.71
N ALA A 10 -18.58 -16.24 -15.42
CA ALA A 10 -18.48 -15.25 -14.37
C ALA A 10 -17.20 -14.43 -14.58
N SER A 11 -17.34 -13.13 -14.86
CA SER A 11 -16.23 -12.19 -14.89
C SER A 11 -15.64 -12.16 -13.49
N GLY A 12 -14.40 -12.62 -13.34
CA GLY A 12 -13.68 -12.52 -12.08
C GLY A 12 -13.62 -11.05 -11.66
N SER A 13 -14.04 -10.74 -10.43
CA SER A 13 -13.91 -9.42 -9.82
C SER A 13 -12.44 -9.00 -9.83
N MET A 14 -12.17 -7.72 -10.14
CA MET A 14 -10.82 -7.14 -10.15
C MET A 14 -10.20 -7.01 -8.74
N GLY A 15 -10.95 -7.31 -7.69
CA GLY A 15 -10.55 -7.23 -6.30
C GLY A 15 -11.65 -6.67 -5.41
N ARG A 16 -11.44 -6.71 -4.10
CA ARG A 16 -12.37 -6.26 -3.09
C ARG A 16 -11.82 -5.02 -2.38
N ILE A 17 -12.61 -3.98 -2.27
CA ILE A 17 -12.24 -2.71 -1.66
C ILE A 17 -13.19 -2.41 -0.51
N LEU A 18 -12.66 -2.01 0.65
CA LEU A 18 -13.44 -1.45 1.75
C LEU A 18 -13.29 0.07 1.75
N VAL A 19 -14.42 0.78 1.70
CA VAL A 19 -14.48 2.25 1.78
C VAL A 19 -15.00 2.64 3.15
N ILE A 20 -14.21 3.42 3.88
CA ILE A 20 -14.54 3.92 5.23
C ILE A 20 -14.59 5.45 5.16
N ASP A 21 -15.78 6.01 5.27
CA ASP A 21 -16.04 7.46 5.22
C ASP A 21 -17.39 7.70 5.89
N ASP A 22 -17.54 8.65 6.79
CA ASP A 22 -18.79 8.91 7.49
C ASP A 22 -19.81 9.66 6.62
N GLU A 23 -19.34 10.38 5.60
CA GLU A 23 -20.20 11.05 4.61
C GLU A 23 -20.81 10.04 3.63
N GLU A 24 -22.11 9.74 3.77
CA GLU A 24 -22.82 8.75 2.92
C GLU A 24 -22.73 9.07 1.43
N ASP A 25 -22.84 10.35 1.05
CA ASP A 25 -22.76 10.77 -0.36
C ASP A 25 -21.38 10.50 -0.95
N VAL A 26 -20.31 10.80 -0.21
CA VAL A 26 -18.92 10.55 -0.63
C VAL A 26 -18.67 9.05 -0.73
N ARG A 27 -19.06 8.30 0.30
CA ARG A 27 -18.91 6.86 0.36
C ARG A 27 -19.62 6.15 -0.80
N THR A 28 -20.87 6.57 -1.08
CA THR A 28 -21.67 6.03 -2.19
C THR A 28 -21.08 6.41 -3.55
N MET A 29 -20.61 7.63 -3.72
CA MET A 29 -19.97 8.09 -4.95
C MET A 29 -18.70 7.26 -5.24
N VAL A 30 -17.84 7.07 -4.23
CA VAL A 30 -16.61 6.28 -4.35
C VAL A 30 -16.94 4.81 -4.67
N ALA A 31 -17.94 4.24 -3.98
CA ALA A 31 -18.34 2.86 -4.22
C ALA A 31 -18.81 2.66 -5.68
N ARG A 32 -19.72 3.50 -6.17
CA ARG A 32 -20.22 3.41 -7.57
C ARG A 32 -19.10 3.56 -8.60
N LEU A 33 -18.16 4.47 -8.34
CA LEU A 33 -17.00 4.65 -9.21
C LEU A 33 -16.20 3.35 -9.34
N LEU A 34 -15.85 2.73 -8.20
CA LEU A 34 -15.02 1.56 -8.18
C LEU A 34 -15.74 0.29 -8.65
N GLU A 35 -17.04 0.19 -8.39
CA GLU A 35 -17.90 -0.86 -8.97
C GLU A 35 -17.97 -0.74 -10.51
N GLY A 36 -18.03 0.49 -11.04
CA GLY A 36 -17.94 0.75 -12.48
C GLY A 36 -16.62 0.27 -13.11
N GLU A 37 -15.53 0.27 -12.35
CA GLU A 37 -14.22 -0.27 -12.74
C GLU A 37 -14.10 -1.79 -12.54
N GLY A 38 -15.14 -2.45 -12.00
CA GLY A 38 -15.20 -3.92 -11.84
C GLY A 38 -14.73 -4.44 -10.48
N TYR A 39 -14.56 -3.58 -9.48
CA TYR A 39 -14.25 -3.98 -8.10
C TYR A 39 -15.51 -4.37 -7.33
N GLN A 40 -15.36 -5.23 -6.31
CA GLN A 40 -16.38 -5.43 -5.28
C GLN A 40 -16.12 -4.42 -4.17
N VAL A 41 -17.14 -3.63 -3.81
CA VAL A 41 -16.99 -2.58 -2.80
C VAL A 41 -17.87 -2.88 -1.59
N GLU A 42 -17.23 -2.87 -0.41
CA GLU A 42 -17.91 -2.82 0.87
C GLU A 42 -17.78 -1.43 1.46
N GLN A 43 -18.78 -1.01 2.21
CA GLN A 43 -18.86 0.33 2.77
C GLN A 43 -19.00 0.25 4.29
N ALA A 44 -18.33 1.16 4.98
CA ALA A 44 -18.42 1.34 6.42
C ALA A 44 -18.44 2.84 6.75
N ALA A 45 -19.27 3.23 7.70
CA ALA A 45 -19.37 4.62 8.14
C ALA A 45 -18.42 4.96 9.30
N ASN A 46 -17.86 3.97 9.96
CA ASN A 46 -17.00 4.09 11.16
C ASN A 46 -16.13 2.84 11.34
N SER A 47 -15.26 2.87 12.35
CA SER A 47 -14.35 1.76 12.65
C SER A 47 -15.04 0.47 13.08
N ASP A 48 -16.19 0.55 13.77
CA ASP A 48 -16.93 -0.63 14.22
C ASP A 48 -17.50 -1.41 13.03
N GLU A 49 -18.11 -0.69 12.07
CA GLU A 49 -18.59 -1.28 10.81
C GLU A 49 -17.43 -1.82 9.97
N ALA A 50 -16.33 -1.07 9.91
CA ALA A 50 -15.12 -1.52 9.21
C ALA A 50 -14.57 -2.82 9.82
N ALA A 51 -14.54 -2.92 11.16
CA ALA A 51 -14.10 -4.14 11.85
C ALA A 51 -15.03 -5.33 11.55
N ALA A 52 -16.34 -5.10 11.48
CA ALA A 52 -17.30 -6.14 11.07
C ALA A 52 -17.03 -6.65 9.65
N CYS A 53 -16.78 -5.74 8.70
CA CYS A 53 -16.41 -6.09 7.32
C CYS A 53 -15.10 -6.90 7.27
N LEU A 54 -14.06 -6.43 7.98
CA LEU A 54 -12.75 -7.10 8.04
C LEU A 54 -12.80 -8.50 8.63
N ASN A 55 -13.65 -8.72 9.62
CA ASN A 55 -13.87 -10.05 10.24
C ASN A 55 -14.60 -11.02 9.31
N THR A 56 -15.38 -10.52 8.37
CA THR A 56 -16.13 -11.37 7.42
C THR A 56 -15.24 -11.85 6.30
N ARG A 57 -14.49 -10.95 5.70
CA ARG A 57 -13.55 -11.26 4.62
C ARG A 57 -12.54 -10.12 4.43
N THR A 58 -11.28 -10.46 4.35
CA THR A 58 -10.19 -9.50 4.13
C THR A 58 -10.32 -8.80 2.77
N PRO A 59 -10.38 -7.46 2.71
CA PRO A 59 -10.33 -6.72 1.44
C PRO A 59 -8.90 -6.67 0.89
N ASP A 60 -8.78 -6.45 -0.41
CA ASP A 60 -7.50 -6.27 -1.09
C ASP A 60 -6.95 -4.84 -0.93
N LEU A 61 -7.81 -3.88 -0.57
CA LEU A 61 -7.46 -2.49 -0.33
C LEU A 61 -8.51 -1.82 0.55
N VAL A 62 -8.08 -0.90 1.41
CA VAL A 62 -8.94 0.00 2.20
C VAL A 62 -8.77 1.43 1.70
N ILE A 63 -9.88 2.12 1.48
CA ILE A 63 -9.93 3.58 1.31
C ILE A 63 -10.49 4.14 2.62
N LEU A 64 -9.75 5.02 3.27
CA LEU A 64 -10.07 5.53 4.61
C LEU A 64 -10.07 7.05 4.63
N ASP A 65 -11.19 7.63 5.02
CA ASP A 65 -11.19 9.07 5.36
C ASP A 65 -10.44 9.30 6.68
N VAL A 66 -9.66 10.35 6.70
CA VAL A 66 -8.97 10.81 7.92
C VAL A 66 -9.93 11.54 8.85
N MET A 67 -10.97 12.20 8.30
CA MET A 67 -11.89 13.04 9.04
C MET A 67 -13.22 12.32 9.29
N LEU A 68 -13.21 11.27 10.11
CA LEU A 68 -14.45 10.65 10.57
C LEU A 68 -15.05 11.48 11.72
N SER A 69 -16.38 11.61 11.75
CA SER A 69 -17.08 12.45 12.73
C SER A 69 -16.96 11.95 14.16
N SER A 70 -16.78 10.64 14.35
CA SER A 70 -16.69 9.99 15.67
C SER A 70 -15.27 9.70 16.14
N GLU A 71 -14.26 9.72 15.23
CA GLU A 71 -12.90 9.28 15.53
C GLU A 71 -11.89 9.84 14.51
N ASP A 72 -10.61 9.83 14.85
CA ASP A 72 -9.56 10.22 13.90
C ASP A 72 -9.17 9.01 13.02
N GLY A 73 -9.26 9.16 11.70
CA GLY A 73 -8.87 8.10 10.76
C GLY A 73 -7.40 7.68 10.88
N PHE A 74 -6.53 8.52 11.44
CA PHE A 74 -5.17 8.12 11.78
C PHE A 74 -5.12 7.06 12.89
N ASP A 75 -6.02 7.13 13.88
CA ASP A 75 -6.12 6.11 14.92
C ASP A 75 -6.66 4.80 14.37
N VAL A 76 -7.62 4.87 13.44
CA VAL A 76 -8.13 3.71 12.70
C VAL A 76 -6.99 3.07 11.89
N LEU A 77 -6.21 3.85 11.15
CA LEU A 77 -5.05 3.36 10.42
C LEU A 77 -4.02 2.70 11.35
N ALA A 78 -3.68 3.37 12.46
CA ALA A 78 -2.72 2.84 13.43
C ALA A 78 -3.21 1.51 14.04
N SER A 79 -4.53 1.39 14.30
CA SER A 79 -5.15 0.16 14.77
C SER A 79 -5.07 -0.94 13.72
N LEU A 80 -5.42 -0.63 12.47
CA LEU A 80 -5.36 -1.58 11.35
C LEU A 80 -3.93 -2.11 11.14
N ARG A 81 -2.92 -1.25 11.28
CA ARG A 81 -1.50 -1.63 11.12
C ARG A 81 -0.94 -2.50 12.25
N ARG A 82 -1.63 -2.62 13.38
CA ARG A 82 -1.26 -3.59 14.44
C ARG A 82 -1.61 -5.03 14.08
N THR A 83 -2.63 -5.20 13.24
CA THR A 83 -3.21 -6.53 12.95
C THR A 83 -3.18 -6.90 11.48
N SER A 84 -2.84 -5.97 10.57
CA SER A 84 -2.96 -6.18 9.13
C SER A 84 -1.98 -5.34 8.32
N ASN A 85 -1.53 -5.91 7.20
CA ASN A 85 -0.75 -5.24 6.17
C ASN A 85 -1.58 -4.90 4.91
N ILE A 86 -2.91 -4.90 5.01
CA ILE A 86 -3.80 -4.52 3.90
C ILE A 86 -3.42 -3.12 3.39
N PRO A 87 -3.29 -2.92 2.07
CA PRO A 87 -3.04 -1.61 1.50
C PRO A 87 -4.08 -0.59 1.92
N VAL A 88 -3.66 0.62 2.30
CA VAL A 88 -4.55 1.71 2.70
C VAL A 88 -4.24 2.96 1.89
N ILE A 89 -5.27 3.49 1.23
CA ILE A 89 -5.26 4.83 0.65
C ILE A 89 -6.03 5.76 1.59
N LEU A 90 -5.36 6.78 2.13
CA LEU A 90 -6.03 7.82 2.91
C LEU A 90 -6.68 8.83 1.97
N VAL A 91 -7.92 9.20 2.30
CA VAL A 91 -8.66 10.28 1.63
C VAL A 91 -9.00 11.34 2.68
N THR A 92 -8.83 12.63 2.39
CA THR A 92 -9.07 13.65 3.42
C THR A 92 -9.23 15.05 2.85
N GLY A 93 -10.05 15.87 3.52
CA GLY A 93 -10.12 17.31 3.30
C GLY A 93 -8.95 18.10 3.90
N ARG A 94 -8.10 17.46 4.73
CA ARG A 94 -6.92 18.11 5.32
C ARG A 94 -5.75 18.06 4.33
N GLY A 95 -5.60 19.09 3.51
CA GLY A 95 -4.49 19.23 2.57
C GLY A 95 -3.17 19.70 3.20
N ARG A 96 -3.03 19.71 4.53
CA ARG A 96 -1.80 20.13 5.19
C ARG A 96 -0.71 19.08 4.97
N GLU A 97 0.48 19.54 4.68
CA GLU A 97 1.66 18.68 4.48
C GLU A 97 1.94 17.80 5.71
N THR A 98 1.74 18.36 6.91
CA THR A 98 1.91 17.64 8.18
C THR A 98 1.00 16.42 8.31
N ASP A 99 -0.26 16.53 7.89
CA ASP A 99 -1.24 15.45 8.01
C ASP A 99 -0.93 14.31 7.02
N ARG A 100 -0.47 14.69 5.84
CA ARG A 100 0.02 13.74 4.83
C ARG A 100 1.24 12.97 5.29
N VAL A 101 2.25 13.68 5.80
CA VAL A 101 3.46 13.08 6.37
C VAL A 101 3.11 12.15 7.53
N LEU A 102 2.15 12.53 8.38
CA LEU A 102 1.68 11.68 9.47
C LEU A 102 1.02 10.40 8.96
N GLY A 103 0.10 10.49 7.99
CA GLY A 103 -0.58 9.32 7.43
C GLY A 103 0.40 8.32 6.80
N LEU A 104 1.36 8.81 6.01
CA LEU A 104 2.39 7.98 5.42
C LEU A 104 3.34 7.39 6.49
N LYS A 105 3.67 8.14 7.54
CA LYS A 105 4.43 7.65 8.70
C LYS A 105 3.68 6.57 9.46
N LEU A 106 2.37 6.66 9.57
CA LEU A 106 1.52 5.63 10.17
C LEU A 106 1.35 4.39 9.27
N GLY A 107 1.81 4.45 8.02
CA GLY A 107 1.87 3.30 7.11
C GLY A 107 0.78 3.27 6.05
N ALA A 108 0.19 4.40 5.71
CA ALA A 108 -0.61 4.50 4.50
C ALA A 108 0.25 4.24 3.25
N ASP A 109 -0.36 3.61 2.25
CA ASP A 109 0.30 3.28 0.98
C ASP A 109 0.18 4.42 -0.02
N ASP A 110 -0.88 5.20 0.04
CA ASP A 110 -1.07 6.42 -0.74
C ASP A 110 -2.00 7.40 0.00
N TYR A 111 -2.14 8.61 -0.52
CA TYR A 111 -2.88 9.71 0.07
C TYR A 111 -3.55 10.55 -1.01
N VAL A 112 -4.84 10.86 -0.85
CA VAL A 112 -5.66 11.65 -1.78
C VAL A 112 -6.32 12.81 -1.04
N VAL A 113 -6.24 14.01 -1.59
CA VAL A 113 -6.85 15.22 -0.99
C VAL A 113 -8.21 15.50 -1.62
N LYS A 114 -9.24 15.69 -0.80
CA LYS A 114 -10.55 16.18 -1.23
C LYS A 114 -10.46 17.70 -1.56
N PRO A 115 -11.04 18.18 -2.68
CA PRO A 115 -11.75 17.42 -3.70
C PRO A 115 -10.79 16.71 -4.67
N PHE A 116 -11.07 15.46 -4.99
CA PHE A 116 -10.34 14.65 -5.95
C PHE A 116 -11.20 14.35 -7.19
N SER A 117 -10.54 14.07 -8.30
CA SER A 117 -11.28 13.57 -9.47
C SER A 117 -11.52 12.07 -9.33
N PRO A 118 -12.69 11.56 -9.80
CA PRO A 118 -12.95 10.13 -9.87
C PRO A 118 -11.84 9.34 -10.56
N ALA A 119 -11.34 9.84 -11.68
CA ALA A 119 -10.26 9.22 -12.44
C ALA A 119 -8.93 9.16 -11.65
N GLU A 120 -8.66 10.16 -10.81
CA GLU A 120 -7.46 10.16 -9.96
C GLU A 120 -7.54 9.04 -8.92
N LEU A 121 -8.66 8.92 -8.21
CA LEU A 121 -8.82 7.88 -7.19
C LEU A 121 -8.76 6.48 -7.82
N ALA A 122 -9.45 6.25 -8.94
CA ALA A 122 -9.42 4.98 -9.66
C ALA A 122 -8.00 4.60 -10.12
N ALA A 123 -7.25 5.56 -10.67
CA ALA A 123 -5.86 5.35 -11.09
C ALA A 123 -4.94 4.97 -9.92
N ARG A 124 -5.13 5.58 -8.73
CA ARG A 124 -4.37 5.27 -7.52
C ARG A 124 -4.71 3.89 -6.98
N VAL A 125 -5.99 3.55 -6.90
CA VAL A 125 -6.48 2.22 -6.54
C VAL A 125 -5.87 1.15 -7.46
N GLY A 126 -5.97 1.33 -8.78
CA GLY A 126 -5.38 0.43 -9.75
C GLY A 126 -3.86 0.32 -9.61
N THR A 127 -3.18 1.41 -9.26
CA THR A 127 -1.73 1.42 -9.03
C THR A 127 -1.34 0.64 -7.78
N VAL A 128 -2.05 0.85 -6.66
CA VAL A 128 -1.80 0.12 -5.41
C VAL A 128 -2.11 -1.37 -5.58
N LEU A 129 -3.28 -1.72 -6.14
CA LEU A 129 -3.68 -3.12 -6.35
C LEU A 129 -2.82 -3.86 -7.38
N ARG A 130 -2.35 -3.21 -8.43
CA ARG A 130 -1.42 -3.82 -9.40
C ARG A 130 -0.10 -4.22 -8.76
N ARG A 131 0.32 -3.52 -7.73
CA ARG A 131 1.53 -3.84 -6.94
C ARG A 131 1.29 -5.01 -5.99
N THR A 132 0.04 -5.22 -5.55
CA THR A 132 -0.35 -6.37 -4.74
C THR A 132 -0.80 -7.58 -5.58
N GLY A 133 -1.15 -7.36 -6.84
CA GLY A 133 -1.65 -8.37 -7.78
C GLY A 133 -0.58 -8.82 -8.76
N ARG A 134 -0.45 -10.13 -8.89
CA ARG A 134 0.44 -10.88 -9.78
C ARG A 134 0.55 -10.29 -11.19
N ARG A 135 1.76 -9.89 -11.61
CA ARG A 135 2.15 -9.97 -13.00
C ARG A 135 3.05 -11.19 -13.17
N PRO A 136 2.73 -12.09 -14.12
CA PRO A 136 3.68 -13.12 -14.50
C PRO A 136 4.67 -12.51 -15.49
N ASP A 137 5.87 -12.16 -15.02
CA ASP A 137 7.05 -12.22 -15.88
C ASP A 137 8.34 -12.28 -15.02
N ASP A 138 9.07 -13.31 -15.31
CA ASP A 138 10.44 -13.67 -15.07
C ASP A 138 11.35 -12.70 -14.29
N GLN A 139 11.36 -12.83 -12.96
CA GLN A 139 12.63 -12.76 -12.24
C GLN A 139 12.60 -13.77 -11.08
N ALA A 140 13.59 -14.65 -11.06
CA ALA A 140 13.87 -15.51 -9.92
C ALA A 140 13.97 -14.65 -8.64
N GLY A 141 13.59 -15.20 -7.48
CA GLY A 141 13.71 -14.52 -6.20
C GLY A 141 15.13 -13.96 -6.00
N LEU A 142 15.23 -12.83 -5.33
CA LEU A 142 16.52 -12.24 -4.97
C LEU A 142 16.98 -12.85 -3.65
N GLU A 143 18.13 -13.54 -3.65
CA GLU A 143 18.67 -14.21 -2.49
C GLU A 143 19.96 -13.52 -2.00
N PHE A 144 19.99 -13.16 -0.72
CA PHE A 144 21.12 -12.48 -0.09
C PHE A 144 21.44 -13.13 1.28
N GLY A 145 21.98 -14.35 1.25
CA GLY A 145 22.21 -15.15 2.44
C GLY A 145 20.90 -15.56 3.13
N GLU A 146 20.64 -15.03 4.32
CA GLU A 146 19.37 -15.32 5.04
C GLU A 146 18.15 -14.55 4.50
N LEU A 147 18.36 -13.49 3.74
CA LEU A 147 17.28 -12.66 3.18
C LEU A 147 16.93 -13.14 1.77
N CYS A 148 15.68 -13.58 1.60
CA CYS A 148 15.10 -13.93 0.31
C CYS A 148 13.92 -13.01 0.02
N ILE A 149 13.85 -12.47 -1.21
CA ILE A 149 12.78 -11.61 -1.69
C ILE A 149 12.17 -12.27 -2.92
N ASP A 150 11.00 -12.87 -2.76
CA ASP A 150 10.25 -13.45 -3.87
C ASP A 150 9.46 -12.36 -4.57
N MET A 151 9.94 -11.96 -5.75
CA MET A 151 9.31 -10.91 -6.55
C MET A 151 7.94 -11.33 -7.09
N LYS A 152 7.73 -12.63 -7.28
CA LYS A 152 6.51 -13.19 -7.86
C LYS A 152 5.43 -13.39 -6.81
N ALA A 153 5.79 -13.97 -5.67
CA ALA A 153 4.88 -14.11 -4.53
C ALA A 153 4.73 -12.79 -3.76
N ARG A 154 5.65 -11.82 -3.96
CA ARG A 154 5.77 -10.57 -3.18
C ARG A 154 5.98 -10.87 -1.69
N GLU A 155 6.80 -11.87 -1.42
CA GLU A 155 7.14 -12.31 -0.09
C GLU A 155 8.59 -11.97 0.26
N VAL A 156 8.81 -11.64 1.51
CA VAL A 156 10.15 -11.48 2.09
C VAL A 156 10.33 -12.57 3.14
N ARG A 157 11.44 -13.29 3.09
CA ARG A 157 11.80 -14.31 4.08
C ARG A 157 13.15 -14.01 4.68
N LEU A 158 13.28 -14.30 5.97
CA LEU A 158 14.54 -14.23 6.69
C LEU A 158 14.84 -15.61 7.27
N GLY A 159 15.75 -16.34 6.64
CA GLY A 159 15.87 -17.78 6.83
C GLY A 159 14.56 -18.46 6.41
N ASP A 160 13.99 -19.27 7.32
CA ASP A 160 12.71 -19.95 7.08
C ASP A 160 11.46 -19.14 7.47
N GLU A 161 11.64 -17.99 8.11
CA GLU A 161 10.54 -17.16 8.60
C GLU A 161 10.02 -16.20 7.54
N LEU A 162 8.69 -16.15 7.35
CA LEU A 162 8.03 -15.17 6.51
C LEU A 162 7.99 -13.81 7.24
N VAL A 163 8.51 -12.77 6.59
CA VAL A 163 8.49 -11.40 7.09
C VAL A 163 7.30 -10.66 6.52
N GLU A 164 6.34 -10.32 7.37
CA GLU A 164 5.18 -9.55 6.96
C GLU A 164 5.56 -8.12 6.58
N THR A 165 5.34 -7.76 5.30
CA THR A 165 5.60 -6.41 4.78
C THR A 165 4.33 -5.78 4.23
N THR A 166 4.18 -4.47 4.39
CA THR A 166 3.16 -3.75 3.62
C THR A 166 3.58 -3.67 2.16
N PRO A 167 2.65 -3.45 1.21
CA PRO A 167 2.99 -3.32 -0.21
C PRO A 167 4.11 -2.33 -0.50
N LYS A 168 4.12 -1.18 0.20
CA LYS A 168 5.17 -0.15 0.02
C LYS A 168 6.51 -0.53 0.63
N GLU A 169 6.50 -1.24 1.74
CA GLU A 169 7.74 -1.77 2.33
C GLU A 169 8.35 -2.82 1.39
N PHE A 170 7.52 -3.71 0.84
CA PHE A 170 7.96 -4.68 -0.16
C PHE A 170 8.54 -3.98 -1.39
N ASP A 171 7.78 -3.05 -2.02
CA ASP A 171 8.21 -2.33 -3.22
C ASP A 171 9.53 -1.60 -3.01
N LEU A 172 9.70 -0.93 -1.88
CA LEU A 172 10.91 -0.19 -1.55
C LEU A 172 12.11 -1.13 -1.36
N LEU A 173 11.93 -2.22 -0.62
CA LEU A 173 12.99 -3.21 -0.40
C LEU A 173 13.37 -3.89 -1.72
N ALA A 174 12.39 -4.37 -2.48
CA ALA A 174 12.57 -5.04 -3.75
C ALA A 174 13.26 -4.14 -4.79
N PHE A 175 12.85 -2.87 -4.87
CA PHE A 175 13.49 -1.89 -5.76
C PHE A 175 14.97 -1.70 -5.43
N MET A 176 15.30 -1.49 -4.17
CA MET A 176 16.71 -1.31 -3.76
C MET A 176 17.52 -2.61 -3.95
N ALA A 177 16.92 -3.76 -3.62
CA ALA A 177 17.56 -5.07 -3.73
C ALA A 177 17.79 -5.50 -5.19
N SER A 178 16.96 -5.05 -6.13
CA SER A 178 17.15 -5.28 -7.58
C SER A 178 18.36 -4.53 -8.17
N SER A 179 18.91 -3.56 -7.43
CA SER A 179 20.11 -2.82 -7.83
C SER A 179 21.09 -2.72 -6.67
N PRO A 180 21.72 -3.86 -6.27
CA PRO A 180 22.61 -3.91 -5.11
C PRO A 180 23.79 -2.93 -5.25
N ARG A 181 24.15 -2.33 -4.12
CA ARG A 181 25.25 -1.35 -4.00
C ARG A 181 24.99 -0.01 -4.69
N GLN A 182 23.91 0.16 -5.45
CA GLN A 182 23.52 1.43 -6.00
C GLN A 182 22.95 2.33 -4.88
N VAL A 183 23.41 3.58 -4.85
CA VAL A 183 22.91 4.61 -3.94
C VAL A 183 21.74 5.32 -4.62
N PHE A 184 20.62 5.41 -3.91
CA PHE A 184 19.45 6.15 -4.36
C PHE A 184 19.20 7.32 -3.42
N THR A 185 18.89 8.48 -3.96
CA THR A 185 18.41 9.60 -3.16
C THR A 185 16.98 9.31 -2.67
N ARG A 186 16.53 10.05 -1.64
CA ARG A 186 15.16 9.90 -1.14
C ARG A 186 14.12 10.25 -2.20
N GLU A 187 14.42 11.27 -3.00
CA GLU A 187 13.56 11.73 -4.09
C GLU A 187 13.48 10.66 -5.20
N GLN A 188 14.59 10.02 -5.55
CA GLN A 188 14.59 8.91 -6.52
C GLN A 188 13.76 7.73 -6.02
N LEU A 189 13.95 7.30 -4.76
CA LEU A 189 13.16 6.22 -4.16
C LEU A 189 11.67 6.58 -4.12
N LEU A 190 11.37 7.82 -3.77
CA LEU A 190 10.00 8.32 -3.74
C LEU A 190 9.35 8.25 -5.13
N ALA A 191 10.03 8.78 -6.15
CA ALA A 191 9.53 8.77 -7.53
C ALA A 191 9.33 7.35 -8.07
N GLN A 192 10.25 6.43 -7.79
CA GLN A 192 10.22 5.07 -8.31
C GLN A 192 9.18 4.18 -7.60
N VAL A 193 9.07 4.30 -6.28
CA VAL A 193 8.22 3.42 -5.47
C VAL A 193 6.81 3.98 -5.32
N TRP A 194 6.60 5.29 -5.28
CA TRP A 194 5.27 5.89 -5.08
C TRP A 194 4.60 6.39 -6.36
N SER A 195 5.32 6.51 -7.50
CA SER A 195 4.78 6.76 -8.88
C SER A 195 3.71 7.86 -9.03
N SER A 196 3.49 8.68 -8.04
CA SER A 196 2.56 9.80 -8.07
C SER A 196 3.33 11.10 -8.14
N SER A 197 2.78 12.10 -8.81
CA SER A 197 3.38 13.41 -9.05
C SER A 197 4.21 13.88 -7.85
N THR A 198 5.50 14.00 -8.06
CA THR A 198 6.54 14.34 -7.08
C THR A 198 6.30 15.66 -6.32
N ALA A 199 5.32 16.45 -6.74
CA ALA A 199 5.00 17.74 -6.14
C ALA A 199 4.51 17.68 -4.68
N TRP A 200 4.16 16.46 -4.16
CA TRP A 200 3.42 16.36 -2.92
C TRP A 200 3.92 15.29 -1.93
N GLN A 201 5.03 14.63 -2.19
CA GLN A 201 5.54 13.60 -1.28
C GLN A 201 6.87 14.05 -0.63
N ASP A 202 6.90 14.01 0.71
CA ASP A 202 8.09 14.38 1.48
C ASP A 202 9.11 13.21 1.53
N ALA A 203 10.38 13.56 1.44
CA ALA A 203 11.51 12.65 1.62
C ALA A 203 11.49 11.91 2.98
N GLY A 204 10.78 12.45 3.99
CA GLY A 204 10.54 11.81 5.28
C GLY A 204 9.75 10.50 5.18
N THR A 205 8.89 10.35 4.17
CA THR A 205 8.15 9.11 3.89
C THR A 205 9.08 7.93 3.66
N VAL A 206 10.10 8.11 2.81
CA VAL A 206 11.10 7.07 2.54
C VAL A 206 11.84 6.67 3.81
N THR A 207 12.23 7.67 4.62
CA THR A 207 12.95 7.44 5.87
C THR A 207 12.15 6.57 6.84
N GLU A 208 10.85 6.81 6.98
CA GLU A 208 10.00 6.03 7.87
C GLU A 208 9.79 4.59 7.37
N HIS A 209 9.60 4.40 6.05
CA HIS A 209 9.49 3.05 5.48
C HIS A 209 10.80 2.28 5.61
N VAL A 210 11.96 2.92 5.39
CA VAL A 210 13.27 2.30 5.65
C VAL A 210 13.42 1.90 7.12
N ARG A 211 13.00 2.75 8.07
CA ARG A 211 13.03 2.42 9.50
C ARG A 211 12.18 1.19 9.82
N ARG A 212 10.98 1.06 9.21
CA ARG A 212 10.09 -0.10 9.39
C ARG A 212 10.67 -1.37 8.77
N ILE A 213 11.19 -1.27 7.55
CA ILE A 213 11.85 -2.40 6.89
C ILE A 213 12.99 -2.92 7.77
N ARG A 214 13.88 -2.04 8.26
CA ARG A 214 14.99 -2.43 9.14
C ARG A 214 14.51 -3.17 10.38
N ARG A 215 13.45 -2.72 11.03
CA ARG A 215 12.87 -3.40 12.19
C ARG A 215 12.41 -4.83 11.92
N LYS A 216 12.08 -5.12 10.67
CA LYS A 216 11.56 -6.42 10.24
C LYS A 216 12.64 -7.37 9.75
N ILE A 217 13.69 -6.85 9.10
CA ILE A 217 14.71 -7.70 8.47
C ILE A 217 16.07 -7.63 9.12
N GLU A 218 16.44 -6.57 9.83
CA GLU A 218 17.76 -6.40 10.41
C GLU A 218 17.81 -6.92 11.85
N LYS A 219 18.91 -7.59 12.23
CA LYS A 219 19.16 -7.99 13.61
C LYS A 219 19.35 -6.78 14.53
N ASP A 220 19.97 -5.72 14.01
CA ASP A 220 20.18 -4.44 14.66
C ASP A 220 19.75 -3.32 13.69
N PRO A 221 18.54 -2.73 13.85
CA PRO A 221 18.06 -1.67 13.00
C PRO A 221 18.91 -0.39 12.97
N ASP A 222 19.66 -0.14 14.03
CA ASP A 222 20.54 1.03 14.15
C ASP A 222 21.90 0.80 13.46
N ASN A 223 22.31 -0.47 13.33
CA ASN A 223 23.50 -0.88 12.58
C ASN A 223 23.12 -1.88 11.46
N PRO A 224 22.38 -1.45 10.45
CA PRO A 224 21.78 -2.34 9.46
C PRO A 224 22.82 -2.97 8.53
N ARG A 225 22.60 -4.26 8.22
CA ARG A 225 23.39 -5.02 7.26
C ARG A 225 22.97 -4.71 5.82
N TRP A 226 21.69 -4.88 5.53
CA TRP A 226 21.17 -4.82 4.15
C TRP A 226 20.78 -3.41 3.70
N VAL A 227 19.96 -2.70 4.46
CA VAL A 227 19.49 -1.37 4.04
C VAL A 227 20.32 -0.29 4.71
N ARG A 228 21.40 0.16 4.06
CA ARG A 228 22.35 1.13 4.63
C ARG A 228 22.01 2.56 4.29
N THR A 229 22.29 3.46 5.24
CA THR A 229 22.22 4.91 5.02
C THR A 229 23.53 5.43 4.45
N VAL A 230 23.46 6.14 3.33
CA VAL A 230 24.56 6.93 2.79
C VAL A 230 24.33 8.38 3.23
N ARG A 231 25.10 8.83 4.24
CA ARG A 231 24.92 10.15 4.86
C ARG A 231 24.94 11.26 3.83
N GLY A 232 24.00 12.19 3.91
CA GLY A 232 23.87 13.32 3.00
C GLY A 232 23.29 12.97 1.62
N VAL A 233 23.12 11.67 1.27
CA VAL A 233 22.63 11.23 -0.04
C VAL A 233 21.29 10.51 0.09
N GLY A 234 21.26 9.33 0.70
CA GLY A 234 20.06 8.52 0.74
C GLY A 234 20.30 7.11 1.28
N TYR A 235 19.87 6.10 0.52
CA TYR A 235 19.95 4.69 0.94
C TYR A 235 20.51 3.81 -0.16
N ARG A 236 21.07 2.67 0.22
CA ARG A 236 21.46 1.59 -0.68
C ARG A 236 21.21 0.23 -0.04
N PHE A 237 21.00 -0.76 -0.87
CA PHE A 237 20.98 -2.15 -0.44
C PHE A 237 22.39 -2.75 -0.54
N GLU A 238 22.83 -3.41 0.52
CA GLU A 238 24.14 -4.09 0.60
C GLU A 238 23.88 -5.60 0.78
N PRO A 239 24.26 -6.45 -0.19
CA PRO A 239 23.99 -7.89 -0.15
C PRO A 239 24.81 -8.66 0.88
#